data_6551cb3731ad715abc706e48d0feb100
#
_entry.id   6551cb3731ad715abc706e48d0feb100
#
_cell.length_a   1.000
_cell.length_b   1.000
_cell.length_c   1.000
_cell.angle_alpha   90.00
_cell.angle_beta   90.00
_cell.angle_gamma   90.00
#
_symmetry.space_group_name_H-M   'P 1'
#
loop_
_entity.id
_entity.type
_entity.pdbx_description
1 polymer ?
#
loop_
_entity_poly.entity_id
_entity_poly.type
_entity_poly.pdbx_seq_one_letter_code
_entity_poly.pdbx_strand_id
1 'polypeptide(L)'
;MNQEVSSPVPTWCKAVIVVLLALCIVLICQAYRATATANDLENSVTDICASSMRDIELELRSNNPNLGKNLYQFYTITRVYPTTSYATLAEHLMVLEDPDKLSALTPDERTYIADGIRAFMRDDQISRRSEYLSGIGNMALELQHLS
;
A
#
# COMPACT_ATOMS: atom_id res chain seq x y z
N MET A 1 -65.07 22.28 4.87
CA MET A 1 -64.44 21.01 4.49
C MET A 1 -63.94 21.19 3.05
N ASN A 2 -62.68 21.56 2.87
CA ASN A 2 -62.07 21.68 1.53
C ASN A 2 -61.48 20.30 1.17
N GLN A 3 -62.14 19.62 0.22
CA GLN A 3 -61.55 18.43 -0.43
C GLN A 3 -60.47 18.97 -1.39
N GLU A 4 -59.17 18.79 -1.07
CA GLU A 4 -58.11 18.91 -2.04
C GLU A 4 -58.30 17.82 -3.11
N VAL A 5 -58.74 18.23 -4.27
CA VAL A 5 -58.75 17.38 -5.47
C VAL A 5 -57.30 17.24 -5.95
N SER A 6 -56.62 16.17 -5.47
CA SER A 6 -55.32 15.81 -5.99
C SER A 6 -55.47 15.39 -7.47
N SER A 7 -55.04 16.24 -8.39
CA SER A 7 -55.01 15.93 -9.81
C SER A 7 -54.15 14.69 -10.04
N PRO A 8 -54.58 13.68 -10.79
CA PRO A 8 -53.80 12.49 -11.02
C PRO A 8 -52.51 12.83 -11.79
N VAL A 9 -51.34 12.40 -11.24
CA VAL A 9 -50.04 12.60 -11.88
C VAL A 9 -50.07 12.01 -13.29
N PRO A 10 -49.73 12.79 -14.32
CA PRO A 10 -49.77 12.34 -15.71
C PRO A 10 -48.96 11.08 -15.94
N THR A 11 -49.42 10.20 -16.80
CA THR A 11 -48.81 8.85 -17.02
C THR A 11 -47.35 8.96 -17.49
N TRP A 12 -47.01 9.98 -18.26
CA TRP A 12 -45.64 10.23 -18.70
C TRP A 12 -44.70 10.60 -17.55
N CYS A 13 -45.16 11.33 -16.51
CA CYS A 13 -44.37 11.62 -15.31
C CYS A 13 -44.01 10.32 -14.54
N LYS A 14 -44.96 9.40 -14.46
CA LYS A 14 -44.70 8.08 -13.83
C LYS A 14 -43.64 7.31 -14.60
N ALA A 15 -43.68 7.31 -15.93
CA ALA A 15 -42.70 6.67 -16.79
C ALA A 15 -41.29 7.30 -16.60
N VAL A 16 -41.20 8.61 -16.54
CA VAL A 16 -39.93 9.32 -16.30
C VAL A 16 -39.36 8.97 -14.92
N ILE A 17 -40.17 8.92 -13.88
CA ILE A 17 -39.74 8.54 -12.52
C ILE A 17 -39.18 7.12 -12.51
N VAL A 18 -39.86 6.16 -13.17
CA VAL A 18 -39.37 4.76 -13.24
C VAL A 18 -38.04 4.67 -13.97
N VAL A 19 -37.86 5.40 -15.07
CA VAL A 19 -36.58 5.43 -15.80
C VAL A 19 -35.47 6.04 -14.94
N LEU A 20 -35.74 7.14 -14.24
CA LEU A 20 -34.77 7.77 -13.35
C LEU A 20 -34.37 6.83 -12.19
N LEU A 21 -35.34 6.16 -11.59
CA LEU A 21 -35.05 5.17 -10.53
C LEU A 21 -34.19 4.02 -11.05
N ALA A 22 -34.50 3.50 -12.24
CA ALA A 22 -33.69 2.45 -12.86
C ALA A 22 -32.24 2.92 -13.13
N LEU A 23 -32.07 4.14 -13.65
CA LEU A 23 -30.73 4.75 -13.84
C LEU A 23 -29.98 4.91 -12.50
N CYS A 24 -30.65 5.39 -11.47
CA CYS A 24 -30.03 5.50 -10.14
C CYS A 24 -29.57 4.15 -9.61
N ILE A 25 -30.36 3.10 -9.75
CA ILE A 25 -29.98 1.75 -9.33
C ILE A 25 -28.76 1.26 -10.09
N VAL A 26 -28.72 1.46 -11.41
CA VAL A 26 -27.56 1.08 -12.24
C VAL A 26 -26.30 1.82 -11.80
N LEU A 27 -26.38 3.13 -11.56
CA LEU A 27 -25.25 3.95 -11.11
C LEU A 27 -24.75 3.51 -9.72
N ILE A 28 -25.67 3.22 -8.80
CA ILE A 28 -25.32 2.70 -7.46
C ILE A 28 -24.60 1.34 -7.58
N CYS A 29 -25.12 0.44 -8.41
CA CYS A 29 -24.49 -0.86 -8.63
C CYS A 29 -23.09 -0.74 -9.26
N GLN A 30 -22.90 0.18 -10.20
CA GLN A 30 -21.61 0.45 -10.82
C GLN A 30 -20.61 1.04 -9.79
N ALA A 31 -21.05 2.01 -9.00
CA ALA A 31 -20.24 2.60 -7.94
C ALA A 31 -19.81 1.54 -6.91
N TYR A 32 -20.73 0.69 -6.48
CA TYR A 32 -20.45 -0.39 -5.55
C TYR A 32 -19.41 -1.38 -6.11
N ARG A 33 -19.57 -1.80 -7.37
CA ARG A 33 -18.60 -2.69 -8.04
C ARG A 33 -17.22 -2.05 -8.15
N ALA A 34 -17.15 -0.76 -8.53
CA ALA A 34 -15.89 -0.03 -8.63
C ALA A 34 -15.18 0.03 -7.26
N THR A 35 -15.92 0.30 -6.18
CA THR A 35 -15.36 0.33 -4.83
C THR A 35 -14.89 -1.05 -4.38
N ALA A 36 -15.66 -2.12 -4.64
CA ALA A 36 -15.27 -3.47 -4.31
C ALA A 36 -13.97 -3.87 -5.04
N THR A 37 -13.88 -3.59 -6.35
CA THR A 37 -12.67 -3.87 -7.14
C THR A 37 -11.47 -3.08 -6.64
N ALA A 38 -11.64 -1.81 -6.23
CA ALA A 38 -10.58 -0.98 -5.67
C ALA A 38 -10.07 -1.56 -4.34
N ASN A 39 -10.98 -2.00 -3.45
CA ASN A 39 -10.60 -2.62 -2.18
C ASN A 39 -9.89 -3.97 -2.38
N ASP A 40 -10.34 -4.80 -3.32
CA ASP A 40 -9.69 -6.06 -3.66
C ASP A 40 -8.27 -5.83 -4.21
N LEU A 41 -8.09 -4.79 -5.03
CA LEU A 41 -6.78 -4.40 -5.54
C LEU A 41 -5.86 -3.90 -4.42
N GLU A 42 -6.35 -3.05 -3.53
CA GLU A 42 -5.59 -2.53 -2.38
C GLU A 42 -5.15 -3.66 -1.46
N ASN A 43 -6.03 -4.62 -1.15
CA ASN A 43 -5.70 -5.80 -0.36
C ASN A 43 -4.61 -6.64 -1.05
N SER A 44 -4.77 -6.90 -2.37
CA SER A 44 -3.79 -7.65 -3.15
C SER A 44 -2.41 -6.99 -3.17
N VAL A 45 -2.37 -5.66 -3.33
CA VAL A 45 -1.11 -4.90 -3.29
C VAL A 45 -0.48 -4.95 -1.90
N THR A 46 -1.27 -4.83 -0.86
CA THR A 46 -0.81 -4.94 0.54
C THR A 46 -0.20 -6.32 0.80
N ASP A 47 -0.83 -7.40 0.34
CA ASP A 47 -0.33 -8.77 0.48
C ASP A 47 0.99 -8.97 -0.30
N ILE A 48 1.10 -8.41 -1.50
CA ILE A 48 2.33 -8.47 -2.30
C ILE A 48 3.45 -7.68 -1.60
N CYS A 49 3.16 -6.48 -1.07
CA CYS A 49 4.13 -5.71 -0.31
C CYS A 49 4.60 -6.46 0.95
N ALA A 50 3.70 -7.06 1.70
CA ALA A 50 4.02 -7.84 2.89
C ALA A 50 4.86 -9.08 2.56
N SER A 51 4.54 -9.78 1.46
CA SER A 51 5.34 -10.90 0.97
C SER A 51 6.75 -10.46 0.56
N SER A 52 6.86 -9.38 -0.22
CA SER A 52 8.15 -8.85 -0.66
C SER A 52 9.03 -8.40 0.52
N MET A 53 8.44 -7.77 1.54
CA MET A 53 9.17 -7.40 2.76
C MET A 53 9.67 -8.61 3.53
N ARG A 54 8.87 -9.69 3.59
CA ARG A 54 9.30 -10.94 4.23
C ARG A 54 10.49 -11.56 3.49
N ASP A 55 10.47 -11.55 2.17
CA ASP A 55 11.56 -12.05 1.36
C ASP A 55 12.83 -11.21 1.57
N ILE A 56 12.72 -9.87 1.58
CA ILE A 56 13.83 -8.96 1.88
C ILE A 56 14.38 -9.22 3.29
N GLU A 57 13.54 -9.39 4.31
CA GLU A 57 13.96 -9.72 5.67
C GLU A 57 14.77 -11.01 5.71
N LEU A 58 14.31 -12.07 5.06
CA LEU A 58 14.99 -13.36 5.02
C LEU A 58 16.33 -13.28 4.26
N GLU A 59 16.38 -12.52 3.19
CA GLU A 59 17.60 -12.34 2.39
C GLU A 59 18.65 -11.52 3.12
N LEU A 60 18.27 -10.48 3.86
CA LEU A 60 19.17 -9.73 4.72
C LEU A 60 19.84 -10.65 5.76
N ARG A 61 19.08 -11.58 6.35
CA ARG A 61 19.59 -12.55 7.34
C ARG A 61 20.48 -13.63 6.73
N SER A 62 20.17 -14.06 5.52
CA SER A 62 20.88 -15.14 4.83
C SER A 62 22.04 -14.68 3.95
N ASN A 63 22.26 -13.37 3.83
CA ASN A 63 23.25 -12.78 2.92
C ASN A 63 23.04 -13.25 1.45
N ASN A 64 21.82 -13.30 0.99
CA ASN A 64 21.45 -13.80 -0.33
C ASN A 64 21.74 -12.75 -1.42
N PRO A 65 22.36 -13.13 -2.56
CA PRO A 65 22.63 -12.22 -3.66
C PRO A 65 21.38 -11.69 -4.40
N ASN A 66 20.20 -12.26 -4.16
CA ASN A 66 18.97 -11.83 -4.79
C ASN A 66 18.31 -10.61 -4.15
N LEU A 67 18.86 -10.10 -3.05
CA LEU A 67 18.30 -8.97 -2.29
C LEU A 67 18.00 -7.75 -3.19
N GLY A 68 18.94 -7.36 -4.04
CA GLY A 68 18.75 -6.20 -4.94
C GLY A 68 17.54 -6.34 -5.85
N LYS A 69 17.29 -7.55 -6.38
CA LYS A 69 16.12 -7.83 -7.23
C LYS A 69 14.81 -7.64 -6.45
N ASN A 70 14.73 -8.15 -5.23
CA ASN A 70 13.52 -8.09 -4.43
C ASN A 70 13.28 -6.67 -3.89
N LEU A 71 14.34 -5.92 -3.56
CA LEU A 71 14.28 -4.49 -3.24
C LEU A 71 13.71 -3.69 -4.41
N TYR A 72 14.22 -3.91 -5.63
CA TYR A 72 13.74 -3.21 -6.83
C TYR A 72 12.26 -3.54 -7.13
N GLN A 73 11.85 -4.79 -6.97
CA GLN A 73 10.45 -5.18 -7.14
C GLN A 73 9.55 -4.49 -6.11
N PHE A 74 9.93 -4.50 -4.84
CA PHE A 74 9.20 -3.85 -3.77
C PHE A 74 9.08 -2.34 -4.01
N TYR A 75 10.17 -1.68 -4.36
CA TYR A 75 10.19 -0.25 -4.70
C TYR A 75 9.25 0.06 -5.88
N THR A 76 9.29 -0.74 -6.94
CA THR A 76 8.44 -0.53 -8.12
C THR A 76 6.96 -0.64 -7.77
N ILE A 77 6.57 -1.63 -6.96
CA ILE A 77 5.18 -1.81 -6.53
C ILE A 77 4.72 -0.62 -5.69
N THR A 78 5.53 -0.16 -4.75
CA THR A 78 5.19 0.96 -3.89
C THR A 78 5.13 2.30 -4.62
N ARG A 79 5.83 2.45 -5.75
CA ARG A 79 5.73 3.64 -6.63
C ARG A 79 4.42 3.67 -7.41
N VAL A 80 3.91 2.52 -7.83
CA VAL A 80 2.64 2.42 -8.56
C VAL A 80 1.45 2.57 -7.60
N TYR A 81 1.60 2.07 -6.37
CA TYR A 81 0.57 2.11 -5.33
C TYR A 81 1.15 2.71 -4.04
N PRO A 82 1.29 4.05 -3.98
CA PRO A 82 1.94 4.70 -2.84
C PRO A 82 1.04 4.68 -1.60
N THR A 83 1.15 3.64 -0.80
CA THR A 83 0.76 3.73 0.61
C THR A 83 1.95 4.35 1.33
N THR A 84 1.74 5.49 1.99
CA THR A 84 2.83 6.36 2.48
C THR A 84 3.92 5.62 3.26
N SER A 85 3.54 4.68 4.13
CA SER A 85 4.51 3.96 4.97
C SER A 85 5.37 2.97 4.19
N TYR A 86 4.80 2.22 3.25
CA TYR A 86 5.54 1.26 2.44
C TYR A 86 6.46 1.97 1.42
N ALA A 87 6.01 3.07 0.84
CA ALA A 87 6.81 3.84 -0.10
C ALA A 87 8.06 4.42 0.58
N THR A 88 7.91 5.00 1.76
CA THR A 88 9.04 5.53 2.54
C THR A 88 10.02 4.43 2.93
N LEU A 89 9.54 3.27 3.38
CA LEU A 89 10.39 2.13 3.69
C LEU A 89 11.17 1.65 2.46
N ALA A 90 10.50 1.55 1.31
CA ALA A 90 11.12 1.14 0.07
C ALA A 90 12.22 2.12 -0.37
N GLU A 91 11.99 3.43 -0.25
CA GLU A 91 13.01 4.45 -0.56
C GLU A 91 14.25 4.31 0.34
N HIS A 92 14.08 4.08 1.62
CA HIS A 92 15.21 3.88 2.54
C HIS A 92 15.97 2.60 2.25
N LEU A 93 15.27 1.51 1.90
CA LEU A 93 15.91 0.23 1.60
C LEU A 93 16.61 0.21 0.23
N MET A 94 16.27 1.09 -0.71
CA MET A 94 16.89 1.13 -2.04
C MET A 94 18.39 1.44 -2.01
N VAL A 95 18.90 2.02 -0.94
CA VAL A 95 20.36 2.21 -0.78
C VAL A 95 21.11 0.87 -0.75
N LEU A 96 20.44 -0.20 -0.36
CA LEU A 96 20.99 -1.56 -0.29
C LEU A 96 20.95 -2.31 -1.65
N GLU A 97 20.38 -1.70 -2.70
CA GLU A 97 20.49 -2.23 -4.07
C GLU A 97 21.94 -2.22 -4.56
N ASP A 98 22.74 -1.28 -4.07
CA ASP A 98 24.17 -1.19 -4.35
C ASP A 98 24.92 -2.33 -3.62
N PRO A 99 25.56 -3.27 -4.34
CA PRO A 99 26.26 -4.41 -3.75
C PRO A 99 27.41 -3.98 -2.81
N ASP A 100 28.05 -2.86 -3.10
CA ASP A 100 29.17 -2.35 -2.30
C ASP A 100 28.66 -1.88 -0.93
N LYS A 101 27.53 -1.19 -0.90
CA LYS A 101 26.89 -0.73 0.35
C LYS A 101 26.31 -1.90 1.13
N LEU A 102 25.71 -2.88 0.45
CA LEU A 102 25.25 -4.11 1.09
C LEU A 102 26.40 -4.89 1.71
N SER A 103 27.54 -4.96 1.04
CA SER A 103 28.73 -5.66 1.55
C SER A 103 29.40 -4.92 2.72
N ALA A 104 29.24 -3.61 2.81
CA ALA A 104 29.75 -2.80 3.91
C ALA A 104 29.00 -3.00 5.22
N LEU A 105 27.72 -3.48 5.15
CA LEU A 105 26.95 -3.77 6.35
C LEU A 105 27.55 -4.93 7.15
N THR A 106 27.73 -4.69 8.43
CA THR A 106 28.06 -5.75 9.39
C THR A 106 26.88 -6.72 9.58
N PRO A 107 27.10 -7.96 10.06
CA PRO A 107 26.01 -8.88 10.37
C PRO A 107 24.97 -8.33 11.37
N ASP A 108 25.43 -7.51 12.33
CA ASP A 108 24.56 -6.89 13.34
C ASP A 108 23.64 -5.83 12.72
N GLU A 109 24.17 -4.99 11.82
CA GLU A 109 23.40 -3.99 11.07
C GLU A 109 22.37 -4.63 10.15
N ARG A 110 22.73 -5.71 9.45
CA ARG A 110 21.78 -6.48 8.63
C ARG A 110 20.66 -7.06 9.50
N THR A 111 21.00 -7.59 10.66
CA THR A 111 20.03 -8.12 11.62
C THR A 111 19.13 -7.01 12.14
N TYR A 112 19.68 -5.83 12.46
CA TYR A 112 18.90 -4.67 12.90
C TYR A 112 17.89 -4.23 11.84
N ILE A 113 18.29 -4.10 10.57
CA ILE A 113 17.37 -3.74 9.47
C ILE A 113 16.29 -4.80 9.31
N ALA A 114 16.66 -6.08 9.32
CA ALA A 114 15.73 -7.20 9.21
C ALA A 114 14.72 -7.23 10.38
N ASP A 115 15.16 -6.96 11.60
CA ASP A 115 14.28 -6.85 12.77
C ASP A 115 13.36 -5.66 12.69
N GLY A 116 13.83 -4.53 12.17
CA GLY A 116 13.03 -3.34 11.90
C GLY A 116 11.93 -3.62 10.87
N ILE A 117 12.25 -4.31 9.77
CA ILE A 117 11.26 -4.74 8.75
C ILE A 117 10.22 -5.67 9.38
N ARG A 118 10.65 -6.67 10.16
CA ARG A 118 9.76 -7.60 10.86
C ARG A 118 8.84 -6.88 11.84
N ALA A 119 9.36 -5.95 12.62
CA ALA A 119 8.58 -5.16 13.55
C ALA A 119 7.58 -4.26 12.82
N PHE A 120 8.00 -3.63 11.72
CA PHE A 120 7.12 -2.83 10.85
C PHE A 120 5.93 -3.63 10.31
N MET A 121 6.14 -4.89 9.92
CA MET A 121 5.06 -5.77 9.43
C MET A 121 4.07 -6.20 10.53
N ARG A 122 4.54 -6.29 11.78
CA ARG A 122 3.73 -6.79 12.92
C ARG A 122 3.00 -5.70 13.69
N ASP A 123 3.42 -4.46 13.55
CA ASP A 123 2.92 -3.36 14.36
C ASP A 123 1.80 -2.60 13.64
N ASP A 124 0.59 -2.68 14.19
CA ASP A 124 -0.57 -1.94 13.69
C ASP A 124 -0.58 -0.47 14.17
N GLN A 125 0.35 -0.08 15.05
CA GLN A 125 0.43 1.29 15.58
C GLN A 125 1.29 2.19 14.67
N ILE A 126 0.66 3.20 14.07
CA ILE A 126 1.30 4.16 13.16
C ILE A 126 2.52 4.85 13.80
N SER A 127 2.46 5.14 15.12
CA SER A 127 3.57 5.79 15.85
C SER A 127 4.84 4.95 15.87
N ARG A 128 4.74 3.64 16.12
CA ARG A 128 5.89 2.73 16.13
C ARG A 128 6.44 2.48 14.72
N ARG A 129 5.57 2.39 13.71
CA ARG A 129 6.03 2.34 12.31
C ARG A 129 6.88 3.54 11.95
N SER A 130 6.52 4.75 12.41
CA SER A 130 7.31 5.95 12.21
C SER A 130 8.69 5.88 12.87
N GLU A 131 8.80 5.28 14.06
CA GLU A 131 10.06 5.08 14.77
C GLU A 131 11.00 4.13 14.00
N TYR A 132 10.48 2.98 13.53
CA TYR A 132 11.26 2.04 12.71
C TYR A 132 11.69 2.66 11.38
N LEU A 133 10.81 3.40 10.70
CA LEU A 133 11.16 4.11 9.48
C LEU A 133 12.29 5.10 9.70
N SER A 134 12.24 5.86 10.79
CA SER A 134 13.30 6.81 11.16
C SER A 134 14.62 6.11 11.44
N GLY A 135 14.61 4.98 12.17
CA GLY A 135 15.81 4.19 12.43
C GLY A 135 16.46 3.64 11.17
N ILE A 136 15.67 3.02 10.29
CA ILE A 136 16.16 2.50 9.00
C ILE A 136 16.63 3.65 8.10
N GLY A 137 15.92 4.78 8.09
CA GLY A 137 16.28 5.96 7.31
C GLY A 137 17.63 6.57 7.74
N ASN A 138 17.90 6.62 9.04
CA ASN A 138 19.19 7.10 9.56
C ASN A 138 20.34 6.18 9.12
N MET A 139 20.18 4.87 9.21
CA MET A 139 21.18 3.91 8.70
C MET A 139 21.38 4.03 7.20
N ALA A 140 20.31 4.24 6.42
CA ALA A 140 20.41 4.44 4.99
C ALA A 140 21.21 5.73 4.63
N LEU A 141 21.04 6.79 5.40
CA LEU A 141 21.80 8.03 5.24
C LEU A 141 23.30 7.82 5.57
N GLU A 142 23.60 7.11 6.66
CA GLU A 142 25.00 6.77 6.99
C GLU A 142 25.66 5.98 5.88
N LEU A 143 24.99 4.99 5.30
CA LEU A 143 25.49 4.21 4.16
C LEU A 143 25.66 5.06 2.88
N GLN A 144 24.86 6.09 2.67
CA GLN A 144 25.05 7.00 1.52
C GLN A 144 26.34 7.81 1.63
N HIS A 145 26.81 8.11 2.84
CA HIS A 145 28.04 8.88 3.10
C HIS A 145 29.30 8.03 3.08
N LEU A 146 29.20 6.70 2.97
CA LEU A 146 30.34 5.78 2.86
C LEU A 146 30.90 5.64 1.42
N SER A 147 30.49 6.51 0.51
CA SER A 147 30.94 6.50 -0.90
C SER A 147 32.10 7.43 -1.16
#